data_ea70ae994fc10dd820cd36ee8991a7f6
#
_entry.id   ea70ae994fc10dd820cd36ee8991a7f6
#
_cell.length_a   1.000
_cell.length_b   1.000
_cell.length_c   1.000
_cell.angle_alpha   90.00
_cell.angle_beta   90.00
_cell.angle_gamma   90.00
#
_symmetry.space_group_name_H-M   'P 1'
#
loop_
_entity.id
_entity.type
_entity.pdbx_description
1 polymer ?
#
loop_
_entity_poly.entity_id
_entity_poly.type
_entity_poly.pdbx_seq_one_letter_code
_entity_poly.pdbx_strand_id
1 'polypeptide(L)'
;LSPEAQAELAIEKALLDSLLAEINSQEAIALEVSTFQSDQAIPLALTTGTVQISDKASVEAALAAYDLLSPEAQTELATEKALLDSLLIEIIIQEAIAFEVTTFKQDHISTLTLTDSSVSISNLSSVDSALLAYESLSDDAKAQLVLQKALLDSLLTQINQLETIELEAATFKIDYIDILSLTLNSIKMSDKSLVEDALAAYSLLSNDVKAQLIAEKELLDNLLNEIIRQEKVITDVTSFITDQATVLGLTVLTVEISDKGIVVDALAEYSLLSSEAKAQLTSEKTLLDNLLTEVNRFEAIELEVSNYISDYALVLALTVGT
;
A
#
# COMPACT_ATOMS: atom_id res chain seq x y z
N LEU A 1 9.74 -87.34 -72.88
CA LEU A 1 8.36 -86.99 -72.58
C LEU A 1 7.63 -86.70 -73.90
N SER A 2 6.34 -87.20 -74.11
CA SER A 2 5.51 -86.84 -75.26
C SER A 2 5.14 -85.34 -75.25
N PRO A 3 4.79 -84.73 -76.37
CA PRO A 3 4.34 -83.34 -76.42
C PRO A 3 3.19 -83.00 -75.46
N GLU A 4 2.21 -84.01 -75.28
CA GLU A 4 1.12 -83.87 -74.34
C GLU A 4 1.51 -83.84 -72.89
N ALA A 5 2.51 -84.72 -72.47
CA ALA A 5 3.07 -84.77 -71.14
C ALA A 5 3.89 -83.47 -70.86
N GLN A 6 4.53 -82.88 -71.89
CA GLN A 6 5.23 -81.61 -71.77
C GLN A 6 4.23 -80.46 -71.58
N ALA A 7 3.07 -80.49 -72.24
CA ALA A 7 2.04 -79.43 -72.07
C ALA A 7 1.38 -79.45 -70.69
N GLU A 8 1.09 -80.65 -70.10
CA GLU A 8 0.58 -80.76 -68.73
C GLU A 8 1.61 -80.31 -67.71
N LEU A 9 2.87 -80.73 -67.86
CA LEU A 9 3.95 -80.26 -67.01
C LEU A 9 4.21 -78.76 -67.07
N ALA A 10 3.92 -78.14 -68.25
CA ALA A 10 4.09 -76.68 -68.37
C ALA A 10 3.05 -75.92 -67.51
N ILE A 11 1.78 -76.46 -67.44
CA ILE A 11 0.76 -75.85 -66.59
C ILE A 11 1.11 -75.99 -65.07
N GLU A 12 1.53 -77.16 -64.66
CA GLU A 12 2.01 -77.38 -63.25
C GLU A 12 3.19 -76.55 -62.92
N LYS A 13 4.14 -76.36 -63.82
CA LYS A 13 5.29 -75.50 -63.60
C LYS A 13 4.84 -74.04 -63.50
N ALA A 14 3.95 -73.56 -64.36
CA ALA A 14 3.47 -72.18 -64.27
C ALA A 14 2.77 -71.93 -62.92
N LEU A 15 2.00 -72.90 -62.39
CA LEU A 15 1.40 -72.79 -61.06
C LEU A 15 2.43 -72.77 -59.98
N LEU A 16 3.48 -73.60 -60.03
CA LEU A 16 4.60 -73.57 -59.03
C LEU A 16 5.39 -72.27 -59.11
N ASP A 17 5.66 -71.74 -60.33
CA ASP A 17 6.36 -70.46 -60.49
C ASP A 17 5.48 -69.30 -59.94
N SER A 18 4.18 -69.31 -60.08
CA SER A 18 3.22 -68.37 -59.50
C SER A 18 3.19 -68.42 -57.95
N LEU A 19 3.12 -69.66 -57.38
CA LEU A 19 3.12 -69.86 -55.98
C LEU A 19 4.47 -69.41 -55.35
N LEU A 20 5.60 -69.69 -56.02
CA LEU A 20 6.90 -69.23 -55.60
C LEU A 20 7.02 -67.69 -55.58
N ALA A 21 6.49 -67.04 -56.63
CA ALA A 21 6.45 -65.56 -56.72
C ALA A 21 5.59 -64.96 -55.58
N GLU A 22 4.45 -65.57 -55.26
CA GLU A 22 3.62 -65.13 -54.13
C GLU A 22 4.30 -65.34 -52.79
N ILE A 23 4.97 -66.50 -52.53
CA ILE A 23 5.74 -66.70 -51.32
C ILE A 23 6.86 -65.66 -51.19
N ASN A 24 7.64 -65.41 -52.24
CA ASN A 24 8.72 -64.41 -52.23
C ASN A 24 8.16 -62.99 -51.94
N SER A 25 6.97 -62.67 -52.49
CA SER A 25 6.29 -61.40 -52.22
C SER A 25 5.88 -61.28 -50.75
N GLN A 26 5.32 -62.34 -50.18
CA GLN A 26 4.91 -62.36 -48.77
C GLN A 26 6.13 -62.27 -47.81
N GLU A 27 7.25 -62.96 -48.17
CA GLU A 27 8.48 -62.87 -47.39
C GLU A 27 9.09 -61.43 -47.46
N ALA A 28 9.02 -60.78 -48.60
CA ALA A 28 9.49 -59.38 -48.76
C ALA A 28 8.64 -58.43 -47.90
N ILE A 29 7.31 -58.56 -47.93
CA ILE A 29 6.37 -57.76 -47.10
C ILE A 29 6.67 -57.99 -45.59
N ALA A 30 6.81 -59.25 -45.15
CA ALA A 30 7.12 -59.56 -43.76
C ALA A 30 8.48 -59.00 -43.31
N LEU A 31 9.47 -58.95 -44.21
CA LEU A 31 10.76 -58.33 -43.95
C LEU A 31 10.62 -56.80 -43.82
N GLU A 32 9.88 -56.13 -44.68
CA GLU A 32 9.58 -54.67 -44.57
C GLU A 32 8.93 -54.35 -43.23
N VAL A 33 7.87 -55.08 -42.85
CA VAL A 33 7.14 -54.96 -41.59
C VAL A 33 8.07 -55.10 -40.39
N SER A 34 8.84 -56.22 -40.32
CA SER A 34 9.75 -56.49 -39.20
C SER A 34 10.89 -55.49 -39.10
N THR A 35 11.41 -55.04 -40.23
CA THR A 35 12.46 -54.01 -40.30
C THR A 35 11.90 -52.66 -39.76
N PHE A 36 10.75 -52.24 -40.23
CA PHE A 36 10.08 -51.03 -39.74
C PHE A 36 9.85 -51.09 -38.22
N GLN A 37 9.27 -52.17 -37.71
CA GLN A 37 9.00 -52.31 -36.28
C GLN A 37 10.28 -52.28 -35.44
N SER A 38 11.38 -52.88 -35.95
CA SER A 38 12.69 -52.85 -35.28
C SER A 38 13.32 -51.46 -35.31
N ASP A 39 13.35 -50.80 -36.45
CA ASP A 39 13.99 -49.51 -36.62
C ASP A 39 13.23 -48.39 -35.91
N GLN A 40 11.89 -48.50 -35.81
CA GLN A 40 11.01 -47.54 -35.18
C GLN A 40 10.57 -47.98 -33.75
N ALA A 41 11.31 -48.92 -33.12
CA ALA A 41 10.94 -49.46 -31.80
C ALA A 41 10.78 -48.38 -30.71
N ILE A 42 11.59 -47.31 -30.77
CA ILE A 42 11.57 -46.19 -29.79
C ILE A 42 10.23 -45.43 -29.90
N PRO A 43 9.84 -44.81 -31.03
CA PRO A 43 8.56 -44.07 -31.13
C PRO A 43 7.36 -45.01 -30.95
N LEU A 44 7.43 -46.28 -31.38
CA LEU A 44 6.36 -47.24 -31.23
C LEU A 44 6.16 -47.75 -29.77
N ALA A 45 7.13 -47.54 -28.89
CA ALA A 45 6.99 -47.78 -27.46
C ALA A 45 6.32 -46.64 -26.68
N LEU A 46 6.11 -45.49 -27.30
CA LEU A 46 5.45 -44.34 -26.68
C LEU A 46 3.91 -44.52 -26.66
N THR A 47 3.30 -43.81 -25.75
CA THR A 47 1.84 -43.62 -25.65
C THR A 47 1.48 -42.14 -25.66
N THR A 48 0.26 -41.77 -25.87
CA THR A 48 -0.22 -40.38 -25.77
C THR A 48 -0.02 -39.77 -24.36
N GLY A 49 0.06 -40.61 -23.32
CA GLY A 49 0.35 -40.18 -21.94
C GLY A 49 1.82 -40.05 -21.61
N THR A 50 2.75 -40.56 -22.48
CA THR A 50 4.20 -40.53 -22.21
C THR A 50 4.99 -39.72 -23.24
N VAL A 51 4.42 -39.45 -24.39
CA VAL A 51 5.06 -38.67 -25.47
C VAL A 51 5.28 -37.22 -25.03
N GLN A 52 6.40 -36.65 -25.45
CA GLN A 52 6.80 -35.28 -25.17
C GLN A 52 7.13 -34.53 -26.47
N ILE A 53 7.17 -33.21 -26.40
CA ILE A 53 7.56 -32.32 -27.52
C ILE A 53 8.93 -32.72 -28.11
N SER A 54 9.86 -33.19 -27.26
CA SER A 54 11.18 -33.63 -27.67
C SER A 54 11.16 -34.86 -28.59
N ASP A 55 10.08 -35.65 -28.56
CA ASP A 55 9.94 -36.87 -29.36
C ASP A 55 9.44 -36.60 -30.79
N LYS A 56 9.06 -35.36 -31.10
CA LYS A 56 8.51 -34.95 -32.39
C LYS A 56 9.31 -35.45 -33.58
N ALA A 57 10.63 -35.19 -33.56
CA ALA A 57 11.49 -35.57 -34.67
C ALA A 57 11.53 -37.09 -34.90
N SER A 58 11.48 -37.91 -33.85
CA SER A 58 11.49 -39.38 -33.96
C SER A 58 10.12 -39.92 -34.48
N VAL A 59 8.99 -39.32 -34.06
CA VAL A 59 7.67 -39.66 -34.53
C VAL A 59 7.50 -39.26 -35.99
N GLU A 60 7.94 -38.05 -36.38
CA GLU A 60 7.88 -37.60 -37.80
C GLU A 60 8.79 -38.48 -38.71
N ALA A 61 9.97 -38.87 -38.24
CA ALA A 61 10.86 -39.77 -38.96
C ALA A 61 10.24 -41.17 -39.14
N ALA A 62 9.53 -41.70 -38.13
CA ALA A 62 8.83 -42.95 -38.22
C ALA A 62 7.65 -42.87 -39.21
N LEU A 63 6.91 -41.76 -39.22
CA LEU A 63 5.84 -41.56 -40.22
C LEU A 63 6.40 -41.44 -41.65
N ALA A 64 7.51 -40.75 -41.82
CA ALA A 64 8.16 -40.67 -43.12
C ALA A 64 8.70 -42.04 -43.58
N ALA A 65 9.22 -42.87 -42.70
CA ALA A 65 9.66 -44.25 -42.99
C ALA A 65 8.48 -45.12 -43.37
N TYR A 66 7.32 -44.99 -42.70
CA TYR A 66 6.07 -45.69 -43.05
C TYR A 66 5.57 -45.35 -44.47
N ASP A 67 5.66 -44.10 -44.88
CA ASP A 67 5.22 -43.64 -46.18
C ASP A 67 6.08 -44.21 -47.35
N LEU A 68 7.25 -44.69 -47.05
CA LEU A 68 8.18 -45.33 -48.03
C LEU A 68 7.96 -46.83 -48.18
N LEU A 69 7.15 -47.50 -47.35
CA LEU A 69 6.84 -48.91 -47.40
C LEU A 69 5.92 -49.25 -48.60
N SER A 70 5.92 -50.54 -48.99
CA SER A 70 4.97 -51.05 -49.95
C SER A 70 3.53 -50.91 -49.44
N PRO A 71 2.50 -50.73 -50.32
CA PRO A 71 1.10 -50.62 -49.93
C PRO A 71 0.62 -51.80 -49.06
N GLU A 72 1.14 -52.99 -49.32
CA GLU A 72 0.85 -54.18 -48.60
C GLU A 72 1.40 -54.15 -47.17
N ALA A 73 2.67 -53.77 -47.00
CA ALA A 73 3.29 -53.57 -45.71
C ALA A 73 2.65 -52.44 -44.89
N GLN A 74 2.25 -51.33 -45.54
CA GLN A 74 1.46 -50.28 -44.93
C GLN A 74 0.10 -50.78 -44.39
N THR A 75 -0.54 -51.69 -45.11
CA THR A 75 -1.80 -52.27 -44.66
C THR A 75 -1.61 -53.12 -43.38
N GLU A 76 -0.51 -53.88 -43.29
CA GLU A 76 -0.19 -54.67 -42.11
C GLU A 76 0.17 -53.79 -40.90
N LEU A 77 0.81 -52.61 -41.13
CA LEU A 77 1.26 -51.64 -40.10
C LEU A 77 0.22 -50.55 -39.80
N ALA A 78 -1.05 -50.72 -40.20
CA ALA A 78 -2.08 -49.72 -39.99
C ALA A 78 -2.29 -49.29 -38.53
N THR A 79 -2.05 -50.22 -37.58
CA THR A 79 -2.15 -49.93 -36.14
C THR A 79 -1.01 -49.09 -35.65
N GLU A 80 0.21 -49.34 -36.10
CA GLU A 80 1.41 -48.58 -35.81
C GLU A 80 1.28 -47.14 -36.41
N LYS A 81 0.77 -47.04 -37.62
CA LYS A 81 0.48 -45.71 -38.23
C LYS A 81 -0.52 -44.90 -37.38
N ALA A 82 -1.62 -45.53 -36.97
CA ALA A 82 -2.63 -44.85 -36.13
C ALA A 82 -2.05 -44.41 -34.76
N LEU A 83 -1.14 -45.21 -34.19
CA LEU A 83 -0.41 -44.82 -32.99
C LEU A 83 0.47 -43.59 -33.25
N LEU A 84 1.32 -43.64 -34.29
CA LEU A 84 2.20 -42.53 -34.63
C LEU A 84 1.41 -41.24 -34.95
N ASP A 85 0.29 -41.30 -35.63
CA ASP A 85 -0.60 -40.18 -35.89
C ASP A 85 -1.14 -39.58 -34.59
N SER A 86 -1.60 -40.43 -33.67
CA SER A 86 -2.10 -39.96 -32.37
C SER A 86 -0.99 -39.35 -31.49
N LEU A 87 0.25 -39.87 -31.55
CA LEU A 87 1.40 -39.27 -30.86
C LEU A 87 1.73 -37.89 -31.46
N LEU A 88 1.73 -37.73 -32.78
CA LEU A 88 1.96 -36.44 -33.42
C LEU A 88 0.91 -35.40 -33.06
N ILE A 89 -0.36 -35.79 -33.02
CA ILE A 89 -1.47 -34.92 -32.59
C ILE A 89 -1.22 -34.44 -31.14
N GLU A 90 -0.90 -35.36 -30.24
CA GLU A 90 -0.61 -35.01 -28.85
C GLU A 90 0.57 -34.04 -28.72
N ILE A 91 1.64 -34.27 -29.48
CA ILE A 91 2.82 -33.35 -29.50
C ILE A 91 2.39 -31.94 -29.97
N ILE A 92 1.57 -31.84 -31.02
CA ILE A 92 1.06 -30.55 -31.52
C ILE A 92 0.22 -29.82 -30.45
N ILE A 93 -0.58 -30.56 -29.69
CA ILE A 93 -1.35 -30.00 -28.57
C ILE A 93 -0.41 -29.45 -27.49
N GLN A 94 0.60 -30.23 -27.11
CA GLN A 94 1.59 -29.81 -26.11
C GLN A 94 2.38 -28.57 -26.58
N GLU A 95 2.76 -28.50 -27.86
CA GLU A 95 3.42 -27.31 -28.46
C GLU A 95 2.52 -26.08 -28.38
N ALA A 96 1.22 -26.22 -28.69
CA ALA A 96 0.27 -25.12 -28.61
C ALA A 96 0.12 -24.59 -27.17
N ILE A 97 -0.01 -25.49 -26.18
CA ILE A 97 -0.06 -25.14 -24.76
C ILE A 97 1.22 -24.43 -24.31
N ALA A 98 2.39 -24.96 -24.69
CA ALA A 98 3.68 -24.36 -24.35
C ALA A 98 3.85 -22.96 -24.95
N PHE A 99 3.33 -22.76 -26.17
CA PHE A 99 3.30 -21.46 -26.84
C PHE A 99 2.39 -20.47 -26.10
N GLU A 100 1.16 -20.86 -25.71
CA GLU A 100 0.26 -20.03 -24.90
C GLU A 100 0.93 -19.58 -23.60
N VAL A 101 1.51 -20.53 -22.85
CA VAL A 101 2.19 -20.28 -21.58
C VAL A 101 3.38 -19.32 -21.74
N THR A 102 4.20 -19.53 -22.78
CA THR A 102 5.37 -18.71 -23.02
C THR A 102 5.00 -17.28 -23.43
N THR A 103 4.02 -17.16 -24.34
CA THR A 103 3.50 -15.88 -24.81
C THR A 103 2.91 -15.08 -23.66
N PHE A 104 2.05 -15.72 -22.85
CA PHE A 104 1.49 -15.07 -21.65
C PHE A 104 2.58 -14.53 -20.72
N LYS A 105 3.60 -15.33 -20.42
CA LYS A 105 4.69 -14.90 -19.54
C LYS A 105 5.53 -13.76 -20.13
N GLN A 106 5.73 -13.74 -21.44
CA GLN A 106 6.48 -12.70 -22.13
C GLN A 106 5.70 -11.38 -22.19
N ASP A 107 4.42 -11.44 -22.57
CA ASP A 107 3.58 -10.26 -22.74
C ASP A 107 3.31 -9.56 -21.39
N HIS A 108 3.29 -10.31 -20.30
CA HIS A 108 2.99 -9.81 -18.96
C HIS A 108 4.22 -9.82 -18.02
N ILE A 109 5.45 -9.90 -18.55
CA ILE A 109 6.66 -10.04 -17.75
C ILE A 109 6.83 -8.90 -16.72
N SER A 110 6.53 -7.67 -17.10
CA SER A 110 6.61 -6.50 -16.23
C SER A 110 5.65 -6.60 -15.05
N THR A 111 4.43 -7.10 -15.29
CA THR A 111 3.42 -7.30 -14.24
C THR A 111 3.78 -8.48 -13.33
N LEU A 112 4.25 -9.57 -13.93
CA LEU A 112 4.63 -10.80 -13.21
C LEU A 112 5.93 -10.66 -12.39
N THR A 113 6.67 -9.56 -12.52
CA THR A 113 7.84 -9.24 -11.68
C THR A 113 7.51 -8.30 -10.54
N LEU A 114 6.27 -7.78 -10.45
CA LEU A 114 5.83 -6.97 -9.32
C LEU A 114 5.74 -7.83 -8.05
N THR A 115 5.88 -7.15 -6.91
CA THR A 115 5.72 -7.71 -5.58
C THR A 115 4.76 -6.84 -4.77
N ASP A 116 4.24 -7.32 -3.65
CA ASP A 116 3.37 -6.56 -2.76
C ASP A 116 4.00 -5.22 -2.31
N SER A 117 5.33 -5.16 -2.23
CA SER A 117 6.06 -3.93 -1.86
C SER A 117 6.33 -2.97 -3.01
N SER A 118 6.23 -3.43 -4.26
CA SER A 118 6.51 -2.61 -5.46
C SER A 118 5.24 -2.23 -6.24
N VAL A 119 4.12 -2.90 -5.96
CA VAL A 119 2.85 -2.61 -6.61
C VAL A 119 2.26 -1.29 -6.15
N SER A 120 1.60 -0.59 -7.05
CA SER A 120 0.92 0.68 -6.81
C SER A 120 -0.42 0.72 -7.55
N ILE A 121 -1.29 1.65 -7.23
CA ILE A 121 -2.58 1.85 -7.90
C ILE A 121 -2.42 2.01 -9.42
N SER A 122 -1.32 2.64 -9.87
CA SER A 122 -1.04 2.81 -11.30
C SER A 122 -0.83 1.50 -12.06
N ASN A 123 -0.60 0.38 -11.37
CA ASN A 123 -0.46 -0.94 -11.98
C ASN A 123 -1.81 -1.65 -12.23
N LEU A 124 -2.95 -1.10 -11.78
CA LEU A 124 -4.26 -1.73 -11.91
C LEU A 124 -4.55 -2.20 -13.34
N SER A 125 -4.40 -1.32 -14.33
CA SER A 125 -4.69 -1.64 -15.72
C SER A 125 -3.82 -2.77 -16.30
N SER A 126 -2.55 -2.88 -15.88
CA SER A 126 -1.65 -3.95 -16.32
C SER A 126 -1.98 -5.28 -15.64
N VAL A 127 -2.38 -5.26 -14.36
CA VAL A 127 -2.84 -6.47 -13.65
C VAL A 127 -4.16 -6.97 -14.24
N ASP A 128 -5.14 -6.09 -14.48
CA ASP A 128 -6.40 -6.45 -15.11
C ASP A 128 -6.20 -7.01 -16.52
N SER A 129 -5.31 -6.40 -17.32
CA SER A 129 -4.96 -6.90 -18.66
C SER A 129 -4.38 -8.31 -18.59
N ALA A 130 -3.48 -8.58 -17.63
CA ALA A 130 -2.91 -9.91 -17.44
C ALA A 130 -3.96 -10.94 -16.99
N LEU A 131 -4.87 -10.54 -16.09
CA LEU A 131 -5.97 -11.41 -15.66
C LEU A 131 -6.93 -11.73 -16.80
N LEU A 132 -7.30 -10.76 -17.64
CA LEU A 132 -8.13 -10.99 -18.83
C LEU A 132 -7.44 -11.91 -19.85
N ALA A 133 -6.14 -11.71 -20.08
CA ALA A 133 -5.36 -12.59 -20.94
C ALA A 133 -5.31 -14.02 -20.36
N TYR A 134 -5.11 -14.18 -19.05
CA TYR A 134 -5.16 -15.49 -18.39
C TYR A 134 -6.51 -16.19 -18.61
N GLU A 135 -7.64 -15.47 -18.48
CA GLU A 135 -8.96 -16.06 -18.66
C GLU A 135 -9.21 -16.57 -20.09
N SER A 136 -8.51 -16.01 -21.09
CA SER A 136 -8.62 -16.42 -22.50
C SER A 136 -7.79 -17.66 -22.87
N LEU A 137 -6.88 -18.12 -22.00
CA LEU A 137 -6.04 -19.29 -22.24
C LEU A 137 -6.84 -20.59 -22.16
N SER A 138 -6.29 -21.67 -22.77
CA SER A 138 -6.79 -23.03 -22.61
C SER A 138 -6.69 -23.49 -21.14
N ASP A 139 -7.53 -24.48 -20.76
CA ASP A 139 -7.51 -25.00 -19.39
C ASP A 139 -6.17 -25.65 -19.04
N ASP A 140 -5.51 -26.30 -20.01
CA ASP A 140 -4.20 -26.90 -19.83
C ASP A 140 -3.08 -25.86 -19.68
N ALA A 141 -3.15 -24.74 -20.38
CA ALA A 141 -2.23 -23.61 -20.17
C ALA A 141 -2.48 -22.95 -18.81
N LYS A 142 -3.73 -22.76 -18.40
CA LYS A 142 -4.10 -22.27 -17.06
C LYS A 142 -3.53 -23.15 -15.95
N ALA A 143 -3.60 -24.48 -16.14
CA ALA A 143 -3.04 -25.43 -15.19
C ALA A 143 -1.52 -25.28 -14.97
N GLN A 144 -0.79 -24.81 -15.98
CA GLN A 144 0.64 -24.52 -15.90
C GLN A 144 0.97 -23.14 -15.34
N LEU A 145 -0.03 -22.24 -15.20
CA LEU A 145 0.12 -20.84 -14.78
C LEU A 145 -0.50 -20.55 -13.41
N VAL A 146 -0.78 -21.56 -12.60
CA VAL A 146 -1.44 -21.41 -11.29
C VAL A 146 -0.70 -20.41 -10.37
N LEU A 147 0.65 -20.44 -10.38
CA LEU A 147 1.44 -19.51 -9.57
C LEU A 147 1.34 -18.08 -10.07
N GLN A 148 1.30 -17.88 -11.40
CA GLN A 148 1.13 -16.55 -11.98
C GLN A 148 -0.25 -16.00 -11.70
N LYS A 149 -1.29 -16.83 -11.76
CA LYS A 149 -2.65 -16.43 -11.38
C LYS A 149 -2.73 -16.01 -9.90
N ALA A 150 -2.17 -16.80 -9.01
CA ALA A 150 -2.14 -16.48 -7.59
C ALA A 150 -1.40 -15.16 -7.30
N LEU A 151 -0.28 -14.90 -8.01
CA LEU A 151 0.41 -13.62 -7.93
C LEU A 151 -0.48 -12.46 -8.39
N LEU A 152 -1.11 -12.58 -9.55
CA LEU A 152 -1.99 -11.53 -10.08
C LEU A 152 -3.17 -11.22 -9.14
N ASP A 153 -3.78 -12.25 -8.53
CA ASP A 153 -4.86 -12.08 -7.55
C ASP A 153 -4.38 -11.37 -6.28
N SER A 154 -3.15 -11.69 -5.83
CA SER A 154 -2.52 -11.00 -4.70
C SER A 154 -2.26 -9.53 -5.01
N LEU A 155 -1.69 -9.24 -6.18
CA LEU A 155 -1.43 -7.87 -6.64
C LEU A 155 -2.73 -7.06 -6.75
N LEU A 156 -3.80 -7.63 -7.32
CA LEU A 156 -5.10 -6.95 -7.41
C LEU A 156 -5.68 -6.67 -6.03
N THR A 157 -5.57 -7.62 -5.10
CA THR A 157 -6.01 -7.43 -3.72
C THR A 157 -5.25 -6.28 -3.05
N GLN A 158 -3.93 -6.22 -3.24
CA GLN A 158 -3.09 -5.15 -2.70
C GLN A 158 -3.43 -3.79 -3.31
N ILE A 159 -3.68 -3.71 -4.62
CA ILE A 159 -4.11 -2.48 -5.29
C ILE A 159 -5.43 -1.97 -4.71
N ASN A 160 -6.43 -2.85 -4.57
CA ASN A 160 -7.74 -2.49 -3.98
C ASN A 160 -7.61 -1.98 -2.53
N GLN A 161 -6.67 -2.54 -1.75
CA GLN A 161 -6.35 -2.04 -0.41
C GLN A 161 -5.75 -0.63 -0.46
N LEU A 162 -4.80 -0.38 -1.35
CA LEU A 162 -4.18 0.93 -1.54
C LEU A 162 -5.21 1.99 -1.98
N GLU A 163 -6.12 1.65 -2.90
CA GLU A 163 -7.22 2.53 -3.32
C GLU A 163 -8.15 2.87 -2.15
N THR A 164 -8.48 1.89 -1.31
CA THR A 164 -9.30 2.11 -0.11
C THR A 164 -8.62 3.06 0.85
N ILE A 165 -7.31 2.88 1.12
CA ILE A 165 -6.52 3.76 1.99
C ILE A 165 -6.49 5.19 1.45
N GLU A 166 -6.25 5.36 0.14
CA GLU A 166 -6.23 6.69 -0.50
C GLU A 166 -7.60 7.36 -0.42
N LEU A 167 -8.68 6.62 -0.67
CA LEU A 167 -10.05 7.12 -0.58
C LEU A 167 -10.41 7.55 0.85
N GLU A 168 -10.09 6.75 1.87
CA GLU A 168 -10.34 7.09 3.27
C GLU A 168 -9.55 8.33 3.69
N ALA A 169 -8.28 8.45 3.29
CA ALA A 169 -7.47 9.64 3.55
C ALA A 169 -8.03 10.90 2.86
N ALA A 170 -8.46 10.77 1.59
CA ALA A 170 -9.10 11.85 0.85
C ALA A 170 -10.44 12.27 1.48
N THR A 171 -11.25 11.31 1.92
CA THR A 171 -12.53 11.55 2.60
C THR A 171 -12.30 12.33 3.89
N PHE A 172 -11.33 11.92 4.72
CA PHE A 172 -10.97 12.66 5.93
C PHE A 172 -10.60 14.12 5.63
N LYS A 173 -9.80 14.36 4.60
CA LYS A 173 -9.40 15.73 4.19
C LYS A 173 -10.59 16.57 3.74
N ILE A 174 -11.56 15.97 3.06
CA ILE A 174 -12.78 16.64 2.61
C ILE A 174 -13.71 16.94 3.79
N ASP A 175 -13.94 15.97 4.66
CA ASP A 175 -14.86 16.10 5.81
C ASP A 175 -14.37 17.18 6.79
N TYR A 176 -13.05 17.36 6.93
CA TYR A 176 -12.43 18.32 7.84
C TYR A 176 -11.75 19.50 7.13
N ILE A 177 -12.13 19.78 5.88
CA ILE A 177 -11.47 20.82 5.07
C ILE A 177 -11.51 22.21 5.72
N ASP A 178 -12.60 22.54 6.40
CA ASP A 178 -12.77 23.84 7.04
C ASP A 178 -11.75 24.05 8.15
N ILE A 179 -11.53 23.03 9.00
CA ILE A 179 -10.54 23.12 10.08
C ILE A 179 -9.11 22.96 9.58
N LEU A 180 -8.89 22.11 8.58
CA LEU A 180 -7.57 21.90 7.96
C LEU A 180 -7.11 23.11 7.12
N SER A 181 -8.01 24.02 6.79
CA SER A 181 -7.67 25.29 6.11
C SER A 181 -7.22 26.40 7.05
N LEU A 182 -7.41 26.23 8.37
CA LEU A 182 -7.03 27.22 9.37
C LEU A 182 -5.52 27.22 9.62
N THR A 183 -5.07 28.37 10.10
CA THR A 183 -3.69 28.60 10.54
C THR A 183 -3.66 28.95 12.03
N LEU A 184 -2.49 28.90 12.67
CA LEU A 184 -2.31 29.33 14.07
C LEU A 184 -2.74 30.79 14.32
N ASN A 185 -2.72 31.62 13.28
CA ASN A 185 -3.14 33.01 13.41
C ASN A 185 -4.65 33.23 13.20
N SER A 186 -5.34 32.29 12.57
CA SER A 186 -6.77 32.39 12.26
C SER A 186 -7.66 31.59 13.19
N ILE A 187 -7.11 30.60 13.91
CA ILE A 187 -7.84 29.72 14.83
C ILE A 187 -8.38 30.50 16.03
N LYS A 188 -9.59 30.17 16.44
CA LYS A 188 -10.28 30.75 17.61
C LYS A 188 -10.65 29.67 18.62
N MET A 189 -10.86 30.05 19.87
CA MET A 189 -11.34 29.14 20.92
C MET A 189 -12.69 28.48 20.57
N SER A 190 -13.55 29.17 19.80
CA SER A 190 -14.83 28.61 19.32
C SER A 190 -14.66 27.39 18.41
N ASP A 191 -13.49 27.19 17.82
CA ASP A 191 -13.21 26.13 16.87
C ASP A 191 -12.72 24.85 17.59
N LYS A 192 -12.59 24.87 18.92
CA LYS A 192 -12.08 23.78 19.75
C LYS A 192 -12.78 22.46 19.48
N SER A 193 -14.12 22.46 19.48
CA SER A 193 -14.90 21.24 19.27
C SER A 193 -14.65 20.65 17.88
N LEU A 194 -14.48 21.47 16.84
CA LEU A 194 -14.20 21.00 15.49
C LEU A 194 -12.82 20.35 15.39
N VAL A 195 -11.80 20.90 16.07
CA VAL A 195 -10.46 20.32 16.14
C VAL A 195 -10.49 18.98 16.89
N GLU A 196 -11.18 18.92 18.03
CA GLU A 196 -11.34 17.72 18.84
C GLU A 196 -12.09 16.61 18.09
N ASP A 197 -13.16 16.96 17.35
CA ASP A 197 -13.90 16.03 16.50
C ASP A 197 -13.03 15.47 15.37
N ALA A 198 -12.23 16.31 14.71
CA ALA A 198 -11.29 15.87 13.69
C ALA A 198 -10.21 14.92 14.27
N LEU A 199 -9.67 15.23 15.44
CA LEU A 199 -8.70 14.37 16.14
C LEU A 199 -9.33 13.04 16.58
N ALA A 200 -10.58 13.05 17.05
CA ALA A 200 -11.33 11.85 17.40
C ALA A 200 -11.54 10.97 16.16
N ALA A 201 -11.99 11.54 15.03
CA ALA A 201 -12.15 10.82 13.78
C ALA A 201 -10.80 10.25 13.28
N TYR A 202 -9.72 11.05 13.31
CA TYR A 202 -8.37 10.57 12.99
C TYR A 202 -7.98 9.35 13.85
N SER A 203 -8.34 9.34 15.12
CA SER A 203 -7.98 8.25 16.05
C SER A 203 -8.56 6.89 15.63
N LEU A 204 -9.72 6.89 14.95
CA LEU A 204 -10.45 5.70 14.47
C LEU A 204 -9.91 5.15 13.15
N LEU A 205 -9.12 5.91 12.40
CA LEU A 205 -8.55 5.47 11.13
C LEU A 205 -7.54 4.33 11.33
N SER A 206 -7.33 3.53 10.28
CA SER A 206 -6.28 2.52 10.23
C SER A 206 -4.88 3.14 10.29
N ASN A 207 -3.86 2.35 10.64
CA ASN A 207 -2.48 2.84 10.68
C ASN A 207 -1.97 3.27 9.30
N ASP A 208 -2.41 2.59 8.24
CA ASP A 208 -1.99 2.88 6.87
C ASP A 208 -2.59 4.22 6.39
N VAL A 209 -3.85 4.49 6.70
CA VAL A 209 -4.50 5.79 6.45
C VAL A 209 -3.84 6.90 7.27
N LYS A 210 -3.56 6.64 8.57
CA LYS A 210 -2.84 7.58 9.45
C LYS A 210 -1.46 7.95 8.89
N ALA A 211 -0.77 7.00 8.27
CA ALA A 211 0.53 7.26 7.65
C ALA A 211 0.45 8.25 6.47
N GLN A 212 -0.69 8.35 5.81
CA GLN A 212 -0.92 9.34 4.74
C GLN A 212 -1.39 10.71 5.25
N LEU A 213 -1.78 10.81 6.53
CA LEU A 213 -2.35 12.01 7.16
C LEU A 213 -1.45 12.61 8.25
N ILE A 214 -0.14 12.35 8.20
CA ILE A 214 0.83 12.83 9.21
C ILE A 214 0.81 14.36 9.30
N ALA A 215 0.79 15.05 8.16
CA ALA A 215 0.80 16.52 8.11
C ALA A 215 -0.50 17.11 8.67
N GLU A 216 -1.63 16.51 8.35
CA GLU A 216 -2.95 16.93 8.85
C GLU A 216 -3.04 16.71 10.37
N LYS A 217 -2.52 15.59 10.87
CA LYS A 217 -2.46 15.34 12.32
C LYS A 217 -1.60 16.36 13.05
N GLU A 218 -0.43 16.66 12.52
CA GLU A 218 0.47 17.66 13.09
C GLU A 218 -0.19 19.05 13.12
N LEU A 219 -0.88 19.41 12.03
CA LEU A 219 -1.64 20.65 11.97
C LEU A 219 -2.71 20.69 13.06
N LEU A 220 -3.55 19.65 13.19
CA LEU A 220 -4.61 19.59 14.20
C LEU A 220 -4.05 19.68 15.62
N ASP A 221 -2.94 19.02 15.93
CA ASP A 221 -2.28 19.10 17.22
C ASP A 221 -1.80 20.54 17.52
N ASN A 222 -1.22 21.19 16.52
CA ASN A 222 -0.75 22.57 16.65
C ASN A 222 -1.92 23.55 16.85
N LEU A 223 -3.04 23.35 16.13
CA LEU A 223 -4.25 24.16 16.31
C LEU A 223 -4.84 23.98 17.70
N LEU A 224 -4.93 22.75 18.20
CA LEU A 224 -5.42 22.48 19.55
C LEU A 224 -4.51 23.10 20.63
N ASN A 225 -3.20 23.00 20.48
CA ASN A 225 -2.24 23.62 21.39
C ASN A 225 -2.38 25.16 21.41
N GLU A 226 -2.62 25.75 20.24
CA GLU A 226 -2.86 27.20 20.16
C GLU A 226 -4.16 27.62 20.89
N ILE A 227 -5.24 26.84 20.73
CA ILE A 227 -6.50 27.08 21.44
C ILE A 227 -6.27 26.98 22.96
N ILE A 228 -5.59 25.93 23.44
CA ILE A 228 -5.26 25.75 24.86
C ILE A 228 -4.44 26.93 25.37
N ARG A 229 -3.49 27.44 24.57
CA ARG A 229 -2.71 28.64 24.91
C ARG A 229 -3.61 29.87 25.06
N GLN A 230 -4.56 30.07 24.14
CA GLN A 230 -5.53 31.19 24.21
C GLN A 230 -6.44 31.07 25.43
N GLU A 231 -6.96 29.88 25.72
CA GLU A 231 -7.77 29.60 26.92
C GLU A 231 -7.00 29.90 28.19
N LYS A 232 -5.72 29.51 28.27
CA LYS A 232 -4.86 29.78 29.41
C LYS A 232 -4.65 31.29 29.61
N VAL A 233 -4.40 32.05 28.55
CA VAL A 233 -4.24 33.49 28.64
C VAL A 233 -5.48 34.16 29.25
N ILE A 234 -6.68 33.77 28.78
CA ILE A 234 -7.93 34.31 29.32
C ILE A 234 -8.13 33.92 30.79
N THR A 235 -7.83 32.68 31.14
CA THR A 235 -7.91 32.19 32.51
C THR A 235 -6.97 32.98 33.42
N ASP A 236 -5.70 33.14 32.99
CA ASP A 236 -4.67 33.88 33.75
C ASP A 236 -5.09 35.35 33.95
N VAL A 237 -5.63 36.02 32.92
CA VAL A 237 -6.16 37.40 33.02
C VAL A 237 -7.34 37.47 33.97
N THR A 238 -8.31 36.58 33.83
CA THR A 238 -9.53 36.57 34.66
C THR A 238 -9.21 36.27 36.12
N SER A 239 -8.33 35.30 36.37
CA SER A 239 -7.87 34.98 37.72
C SER A 239 -7.15 36.16 38.36
N PHE A 240 -6.21 36.77 37.63
CA PHE A 240 -5.51 37.95 38.11
C PHE A 240 -6.46 39.10 38.51
N ILE A 241 -7.44 39.43 37.65
CA ILE A 241 -8.43 40.49 37.94
C ILE A 241 -9.25 40.13 39.17
N THR A 242 -9.64 38.85 39.31
CA THR A 242 -10.50 38.37 40.41
C THR A 242 -9.72 38.35 41.73
N ASP A 243 -8.52 37.77 41.71
CA ASP A 243 -7.69 37.59 42.89
C ASP A 243 -7.15 38.95 43.42
N GLN A 244 -6.90 39.88 42.52
CA GLN A 244 -6.40 41.22 42.85
C GLN A 244 -7.52 42.28 42.93
N ALA A 245 -8.81 41.89 42.98
CA ALA A 245 -9.97 42.79 42.96
C ALA A 245 -9.87 43.87 44.07
N THR A 246 -9.37 43.55 45.24
CA THR A 246 -9.23 44.48 46.36
C THR A 246 -8.27 45.59 46.03
N VAL A 247 -7.05 45.30 45.56
CA VAL A 247 -6.04 46.29 45.25
C VAL A 247 -6.41 47.06 43.96
N LEU A 248 -7.03 46.38 42.96
CA LEU A 248 -7.50 47.01 41.72
C LEU A 248 -8.69 47.92 41.96
N GLY A 249 -9.41 47.82 43.10
CA GLY A 249 -10.44 48.73 43.52
C GLY A 249 -9.93 50.01 44.19
N LEU A 250 -8.64 50.11 44.51
CA LEU A 250 -8.02 51.30 45.07
C LEU A 250 -7.77 52.35 44.00
N THR A 251 -7.68 53.58 44.42
CA THR A 251 -7.26 54.74 43.60
C THR A 251 -6.08 55.47 44.27
N VAL A 252 -5.37 56.33 43.54
CA VAL A 252 -4.31 57.16 44.11
C VAL A 252 -4.83 58.10 45.22
N LEU A 253 -6.16 58.30 45.32
CA LEU A 253 -6.77 59.12 46.36
C LEU A 253 -7.22 58.28 47.61
N THR A 254 -7.31 56.97 47.47
CA THR A 254 -7.81 56.09 48.55
C THR A 254 -6.74 55.11 49.06
N VAL A 255 -5.59 54.99 48.40
CA VAL A 255 -4.49 54.12 48.83
C VAL A 255 -3.82 54.68 50.09
N GLU A 256 -3.50 53.78 51.01
CA GLU A 256 -2.80 54.08 52.27
C GLU A 256 -1.45 53.36 52.32
N ILE A 257 -0.56 53.80 53.25
CA ILE A 257 0.75 53.11 53.48
C ILE A 257 0.52 51.62 53.83
N SER A 258 -0.53 51.32 54.57
CA SER A 258 -0.89 49.94 54.95
C SER A 258 -1.18 49.04 53.77
N ASP A 259 -1.51 49.59 52.58
CA ASP A 259 -1.82 48.85 51.36
C ASP A 259 -0.56 48.43 50.58
N LYS A 260 0.64 48.91 50.99
CA LYS A 260 1.88 48.61 50.27
C LYS A 260 2.07 47.12 49.99
N GLY A 261 1.80 46.26 50.99
CA GLY A 261 1.96 44.80 50.88
C GLY A 261 1.15 44.25 49.72
N ILE A 262 -0.16 44.52 49.64
CA ILE A 262 -1.04 44.00 48.63
C ILE A 262 -0.72 44.57 47.20
N VAL A 263 -0.22 45.81 47.11
CA VAL A 263 0.23 46.39 45.83
C VAL A 263 1.49 45.71 45.33
N VAL A 264 2.47 45.44 46.20
CA VAL A 264 3.72 44.74 45.87
C VAL A 264 3.44 43.29 45.47
N ASP A 265 2.58 42.59 46.22
CA ASP A 265 2.19 41.22 45.94
C ASP A 265 1.48 41.11 44.57
N ALA A 266 0.55 42.02 44.24
CA ALA A 266 -0.12 42.07 42.93
C ALA A 266 0.89 42.33 41.79
N LEU A 267 1.87 43.20 41.98
CA LEU A 267 2.94 43.42 40.99
C LEU A 267 3.84 42.18 40.81
N ALA A 268 4.11 41.44 41.90
CA ALA A 268 4.85 40.20 41.84
C ALA A 268 4.07 39.11 41.04
N GLU A 269 2.80 38.93 41.34
CA GLU A 269 1.94 38.00 40.55
C GLU A 269 1.83 38.42 39.07
N TYR A 270 1.63 39.72 38.79
CA TYR A 270 1.64 40.21 37.42
C TYR A 270 2.96 39.84 36.71
N SER A 271 4.08 39.86 37.41
CA SER A 271 5.40 39.56 36.83
C SER A 271 5.50 38.12 36.34
N LEU A 272 4.75 37.19 36.93
CA LEU A 272 4.74 35.76 36.59
C LEU A 272 3.83 35.43 35.38
N LEU A 273 2.93 36.35 34.97
CA LEU A 273 2.06 36.14 33.83
C LEU A 273 2.83 36.08 32.50
N SER A 274 2.21 35.40 31.50
CA SER A 274 2.71 35.37 30.13
C SER A 274 2.76 36.78 29.51
N SER A 275 3.52 36.95 28.43
CA SER A 275 3.58 38.22 27.68
C SER A 275 2.23 38.64 27.14
N GLU A 276 1.43 37.64 26.70
CA GLU A 276 0.10 37.86 26.13
C GLU A 276 -0.91 38.27 27.20
N ALA A 277 -0.88 37.65 28.39
CA ALA A 277 -1.72 38.04 29.53
C ALA A 277 -1.35 39.43 30.00
N LYS A 278 -0.05 39.76 30.11
CA LYS A 278 0.44 41.09 30.43
C LYS A 278 -0.04 42.16 29.44
N ALA A 279 -0.10 41.82 28.14
CA ALA A 279 -0.58 42.74 27.12
C ALA A 279 -2.07 43.09 27.28
N GLN A 280 -2.86 42.22 27.88
CA GLN A 280 -4.30 42.46 28.19
C GLN A 280 -4.50 43.23 29.51
N LEU A 281 -3.53 43.24 30.40
CA LEU A 281 -3.59 43.86 31.74
C LEU A 281 -2.77 45.15 31.83
N THR A 282 -2.63 45.89 30.72
CA THR A 282 -1.83 47.14 30.70
C THR A 282 -2.43 48.23 31.55
N SER A 283 -3.74 48.33 31.67
CA SER A 283 -4.48 49.26 32.50
C SER A 283 -4.26 48.97 33.98
N GLU A 284 -4.40 47.71 34.36
CA GLU A 284 -4.21 47.20 35.72
C GLU A 284 -2.76 47.38 36.17
N LYS A 285 -1.80 47.09 35.28
CA LYS A 285 -0.38 47.36 35.57
C LYS A 285 -0.09 48.84 35.83
N THR A 286 -0.65 49.69 34.97
CA THR A 286 -0.48 51.15 35.14
C THR A 286 -1.08 51.64 36.46
N LEU A 287 -2.26 51.11 36.83
CA LEU A 287 -2.86 51.43 38.13
C LEU A 287 -1.97 50.99 39.28
N LEU A 288 -1.49 49.74 39.28
CA LEU A 288 -0.60 49.21 40.34
C LEU A 288 0.69 50.05 40.48
N ASP A 289 1.32 50.46 39.38
CA ASP A 289 2.49 51.33 39.38
C ASP A 289 2.23 52.70 40.01
N ASN A 290 1.04 53.28 39.66
CA ASN A 290 0.64 54.55 40.23
C ASN A 290 0.35 54.43 41.74
N LEU A 291 -0.30 53.36 42.17
CA LEU A 291 -0.55 53.07 43.59
C LEU A 291 0.76 52.91 44.36
N LEU A 292 1.72 52.12 43.84
CA LEU A 292 3.02 51.97 44.48
C LEU A 292 3.78 53.26 44.58
N THR A 293 3.73 54.11 43.55
CA THR A 293 4.34 55.43 43.52
C THR A 293 3.78 56.32 44.61
N GLU A 294 2.43 56.31 44.78
CA GLU A 294 1.77 57.13 45.80
C GLU A 294 2.05 56.64 47.22
N VAL A 295 2.03 55.30 47.46
CA VAL A 295 2.42 54.72 48.76
C VAL A 295 3.84 55.08 49.14
N ASN A 296 4.77 54.97 48.20
CA ASN A 296 6.18 55.37 48.47
C ASN A 296 6.31 56.86 48.74
N ARG A 297 5.47 57.72 48.12
CA ARG A 297 5.42 59.15 48.42
C ARG A 297 4.94 59.39 49.85
N PHE A 298 3.87 58.70 50.30
CA PHE A 298 3.40 58.82 51.68
C PHE A 298 4.42 58.33 52.69
N GLU A 299 5.12 57.22 52.48
CA GLU A 299 6.18 56.74 53.32
C GLU A 299 7.33 57.76 53.45
N ALA A 300 7.71 58.42 52.34
CA ALA A 300 8.75 59.44 52.38
C ALA A 300 8.29 60.66 53.23
N ILE A 301 7.04 61.09 53.11
CA ILE A 301 6.49 62.15 53.94
C ILE A 301 6.46 61.74 55.41
N GLU A 302 6.00 60.49 55.74
CA GLU A 302 5.99 60.00 57.11
C GLU A 302 7.37 59.99 57.71
N LEU A 303 8.38 59.54 56.97
CA LEU A 303 9.79 59.56 57.38
C LEU A 303 10.29 60.98 57.61
N GLU A 304 9.99 61.94 56.72
CA GLU A 304 10.36 63.33 56.90
C GLU A 304 9.74 63.91 58.15
N VAL A 305 8.41 63.67 58.38
CA VAL A 305 7.72 64.11 59.59
C VAL A 305 8.34 63.47 60.85
N SER A 306 8.63 62.13 60.83
CA SER A 306 9.23 61.43 61.95
C SER A 306 10.66 61.98 62.29
N ASN A 307 11.49 62.26 61.26
CA ASN A 307 12.78 62.86 61.41
C ASN A 307 12.67 64.26 62.00
N TYR A 308 11.77 65.09 61.50
CA TYR A 308 11.53 66.42 62.05
C TYR A 308 11.09 66.38 63.52
N ILE A 309 10.14 65.52 63.87
CA ILE A 309 9.74 65.32 65.29
C ILE A 309 10.92 64.86 66.15
N SER A 310 11.76 63.96 65.67
CA SER A 310 12.94 63.51 66.41
C SER A 310 14.00 64.57 66.62
N ASP A 311 14.29 65.31 65.55
CA ASP A 311 15.32 66.36 65.56
C ASP A 311 14.94 67.55 66.47
N TYR A 312 13.62 67.83 66.57
CA TYR A 312 13.10 68.96 67.35
C TYR A 312 12.37 68.49 68.61
N ALA A 313 12.51 67.24 69.06
CA ALA A 313 11.79 66.65 70.19
C ALA A 313 11.93 67.45 71.48
N LEU A 314 13.13 68.01 71.77
CA LEU A 314 13.38 68.86 72.92
C LEU A 314 12.66 70.21 72.88
N VAL A 315 12.55 70.83 71.72
CA VAL A 315 11.86 72.12 71.50
C VAL A 315 10.37 71.93 71.58
N LEU A 316 9.83 70.86 70.95
CA LEU A 316 8.40 70.51 70.98
C LEU A 316 7.91 70.16 72.40
N ALA A 317 8.71 69.48 73.18
CA ALA A 317 8.39 69.19 74.59
C ALA A 317 8.33 70.47 75.50
N LEU A 318 9.05 71.52 75.16
CA LEU A 318 9.02 72.80 75.84
C LEU A 318 7.76 73.59 75.54
N THR A 319 7.09 73.40 74.38
CA THR A 319 5.88 74.10 73.99
C THR A 319 4.60 73.49 74.53
N VAL A 320 4.61 72.21 74.95
CA VAL A 320 3.45 71.49 75.52
C VAL A 320 3.35 71.61 77.02
N GLY A 321 4.36 72.14 77.70
CA GLY A 321 4.47 72.28 79.16
C GLY A 321 4.19 73.67 79.73
N THR A 322 3.61 74.60 78.94
CA THR A 322 3.10 75.89 79.32
C THR A 322 1.59 75.95 78.96
#